data_f774d091c637c5a3e9da7738e56b99e8
#
_entry.id   f774d091c637c5a3e9da7738e56b99e8
#
_cell.length_a   1.000
_cell.length_b   1.000
_cell.length_c   1.000
_cell.angle_alpha   90.00
_cell.angle_beta   90.00
_cell.angle_gamma   90.00
#
_symmetry.space_group_name_H-M   'P 1'
#
loop_
_entity.id
_entity.type
_entity.pdbx_description
1 polymer ?
#
loop_
_entity_poly.entity_id
_entity_poly.type
_entity_poly.pdbx_seq_one_letter_code
_entity_poly.pdbx_strand_id
1 'polypeptide(L)'
;MPQYDAAQYDPPAPVARVTLRNPQTTAELADQPLLIDTGADATLIPQVSLAPLGLQPIADVTYELIAFDGTRSIASVADLDLIFLNRRFRGRYLLSHADTGVLGRDILNHLALVLDGPGNQWTEHR
;
A
#
# COMPACT_ATOMS: atom_id res chain seq x y z
N MET A 1 9.98 2.58 16.87
CA MET A 1 9.29 3.64 16.10
C MET A 1 9.65 3.49 14.63
N PRO A 2 8.66 3.37 13.75
CA PRO A 2 8.95 3.26 12.33
C PRO A 2 9.67 4.49 11.80
N GLN A 3 10.67 4.26 10.98
CA GLN A 3 11.51 5.31 10.43
C GLN A 3 11.10 5.66 9.02
N TYR A 4 11.41 6.88 8.59
CA TYR A 4 11.29 7.25 7.20
C TYR A 4 12.34 6.52 6.37
N ASP A 5 12.01 6.27 5.12
CA ASP A 5 12.93 5.67 4.17
C ASP A 5 13.71 6.77 3.47
N ALA A 6 15.01 6.85 3.77
CA ALA A 6 15.94 7.78 3.13
C ALA A 6 16.75 7.10 2.02
N ALA A 7 16.66 5.78 1.87
CA ALA A 7 17.40 5.05 0.85
C ALA A 7 16.73 5.15 -0.51
N GLN A 8 15.40 5.08 -0.56
CA GLN A 8 14.63 5.12 -1.80
C GLN A 8 13.99 6.47 -2.07
N TYR A 9 13.92 7.35 -1.07
CA TYR A 9 13.25 8.64 -1.19
C TYR A 9 14.17 9.77 -0.75
N ASP A 10 14.25 10.79 -1.57
CA ASP A 10 14.97 12.03 -1.28
C ASP A 10 14.07 13.21 -1.66
N PRO A 11 13.51 13.98 -0.71
CA PRO A 11 13.68 13.83 0.76
C PRO A 11 13.15 12.52 1.31
N PRO A 12 13.59 12.11 2.52
CA PRO A 12 13.08 10.89 3.15
C PRO A 12 11.56 10.91 3.30
N ALA A 13 10.93 9.76 3.16
CA ALA A 13 9.47 9.65 3.18
C ALA A 13 9.00 8.62 4.21
N PRO A 14 7.80 8.85 4.81
CA PRO A 14 7.21 7.86 5.71
C PRO A 14 6.74 6.65 4.92
N VAL A 15 7.18 5.47 5.36
CA VAL A 15 6.84 4.19 4.73
C VAL A 15 6.20 3.28 5.77
N ALA A 16 5.06 2.70 5.42
CA ALA A 16 4.39 1.69 6.20
C ALA A 16 4.97 0.32 5.85
N ARG A 17 5.10 -0.55 6.84
CA ARG A 17 5.46 -1.95 6.65
C ARG A 17 4.21 -2.78 6.93
N VAL A 18 3.65 -3.36 5.89
CA VAL A 18 2.38 -4.09 5.98
C VAL A 18 2.60 -5.57 5.73
N THR A 19 1.64 -6.40 6.16
CA THR A 19 1.55 -7.80 5.77
C THR A 19 0.42 -7.93 4.77
N LEU A 20 0.70 -8.58 3.64
CA LEU A 20 -0.30 -8.96 2.66
C LEU A 20 -0.64 -10.43 2.85
N ARG A 21 -1.93 -10.78 2.72
CA ARG A 21 -2.38 -12.13 2.99
C ARG A 21 -3.41 -12.56 1.95
N ASN A 22 -3.25 -13.82 1.49
CA ASN A 22 -4.28 -14.47 0.71
C ASN A 22 -5.40 -14.92 1.66
N PRO A 23 -6.63 -14.39 1.53
CA PRO A 23 -7.68 -14.70 2.50
C PRO A 23 -8.16 -16.15 2.44
N GLN A 24 -7.89 -16.88 1.36
CA GLN A 24 -8.36 -18.26 1.18
C GLN A 24 -7.35 -19.29 1.67
N THR A 25 -6.05 -19.04 1.45
CA THR A 25 -4.99 -20.00 1.79
C THR A 25 -4.23 -19.63 3.05
N THR A 26 -4.40 -18.42 3.54
CA THR A 26 -3.65 -17.82 4.66
C THR A 26 -2.16 -17.63 4.38
N ALA A 27 -1.70 -17.78 3.13
CA ALA A 27 -0.35 -17.43 2.75
C ALA A 27 -0.10 -15.94 3.02
N GLU A 28 1.03 -15.60 3.59
CA GLU A 28 1.36 -14.23 3.99
C GLU A 28 2.68 -13.78 3.39
N LEU A 29 2.77 -12.48 3.12
CA LEU A 29 3.98 -11.81 2.71
C LEU A 29 4.17 -10.61 3.65
N ALA A 30 5.07 -10.76 4.62
CA ALA A 30 5.28 -9.77 5.67
C ALA A 30 6.24 -8.68 5.24
N ASP A 31 6.23 -7.58 5.99
CA ASP A 31 7.22 -6.49 5.88
C ASP A 31 7.28 -5.86 4.49
N GLN A 32 6.12 -5.65 3.89
CA GLN A 32 6.01 -5.04 2.56
C GLN A 32 5.94 -3.52 2.68
N PRO A 33 6.87 -2.78 2.06
CA PRO A 33 6.87 -1.33 2.17
C PRO A 33 5.83 -0.69 1.26
N LEU A 34 5.04 0.24 1.82
CA LEU A 34 4.12 1.08 1.08
C LEU A 34 4.34 2.53 1.51
N LEU A 35 4.52 3.43 0.55
CA LEU A 35 4.63 4.85 0.85
C LEU A 35 3.33 5.35 1.48
N ILE A 36 3.42 6.01 2.63
CA ILE A 36 2.27 6.66 3.25
C ILE A 36 1.96 7.91 2.42
N ASP A 37 0.82 7.90 1.72
CA ASP A 37 0.52 8.90 0.70
C ASP A 37 -0.92 9.38 0.83
N THR A 38 -1.10 10.52 1.50
CA THR A 38 -2.42 11.14 1.66
C THR A 38 -2.94 11.77 0.37
N GLY A 39 -2.10 11.91 -0.63
CA GLY A 39 -2.50 12.36 -1.96
C GLY A 39 -3.14 11.28 -2.82
N ALA A 40 -2.95 10.02 -2.45
CA ALA A 40 -3.56 8.90 -3.18
C ALA A 40 -4.92 8.55 -2.55
N ASP A 41 -5.96 8.47 -3.36
CA ASP A 41 -7.28 8.06 -2.87
C ASP A 41 -7.40 6.56 -2.70
N ALA A 42 -6.57 5.77 -3.37
CA ALA A 42 -6.56 4.32 -3.30
C ALA A 42 -5.16 3.77 -3.05
N THR A 43 -5.10 2.66 -2.31
CA THR A 43 -3.86 1.91 -2.09
C THR A 43 -3.48 1.16 -3.36
N LEU A 44 -2.19 1.19 -3.69
CA LEU A 44 -1.60 0.46 -4.82
C LEU A 44 -0.62 -0.58 -4.28
N ILE A 45 -0.85 -1.84 -4.66
CA ILE A 45 0.01 -2.95 -4.29
C ILE A 45 0.89 -3.32 -5.50
N PRO A 46 2.21 -3.49 -5.35
CA PRO A 46 3.02 -3.96 -6.46
C PRO A 46 2.53 -5.31 -6.95
N GLN A 47 2.30 -5.44 -8.25
CA GLN A 47 1.76 -6.69 -8.82
C GLN A 47 2.67 -7.87 -8.56
N VAL A 48 3.98 -7.65 -8.46
CA VAL A 48 4.96 -8.70 -8.16
C VAL A 48 4.73 -9.36 -6.80
N SER A 49 3.99 -8.71 -5.89
CA SER A 49 3.67 -9.28 -4.57
C SER A 49 2.65 -10.41 -4.64
N LEU A 50 1.93 -10.58 -5.75
CA LEU A 50 0.85 -11.57 -5.83
C LEU A 50 1.35 -13.00 -5.95
N ALA A 51 2.43 -13.25 -6.69
CA ALA A 51 2.92 -14.61 -6.93
C ALA A 51 3.28 -15.34 -5.63
N PRO A 52 4.03 -14.73 -4.69
CA PRO A 52 4.30 -15.39 -3.41
C PRO A 52 3.06 -15.70 -2.59
N LEU A 53 1.94 -15.00 -2.83
CA LEU A 53 0.67 -15.22 -2.15
C LEU A 53 -0.20 -16.24 -2.85
N GLY A 54 0.21 -16.75 -4.00
CA GLY A 54 -0.62 -17.63 -4.81
C GLY A 54 -1.82 -16.91 -5.41
N LEU A 55 -1.71 -15.59 -5.62
CA LEU A 55 -2.78 -14.78 -6.18
C LEU A 55 -2.44 -14.34 -7.59
N GLN A 56 -3.48 -14.07 -8.37
CA GLN A 56 -3.39 -13.49 -9.70
C GLN A 56 -4.36 -12.31 -9.79
N PRO A 57 -4.11 -11.36 -10.71
CA PRO A 57 -5.09 -10.31 -10.98
C PRO A 57 -6.44 -10.93 -11.35
N ILE A 58 -7.52 -10.28 -10.91
CA ILE A 58 -8.88 -10.74 -11.24
C ILE A 58 -9.10 -10.50 -12.73
N ALA A 59 -9.50 -11.58 -13.45
CA ALA A 59 -9.73 -11.50 -14.89
C ALA A 59 -10.87 -10.52 -15.21
N ASP A 60 -10.68 -9.78 -16.30
CA ASP A 60 -11.70 -8.87 -16.88
C ASP A 60 -12.16 -7.75 -15.96
N VAL A 61 -11.40 -7.45 -14.90
CA VAL A 61 -11.69 -6.31 -14.01
C VAL A 61 -10.50 -5.35 -14.06
N THR A 62 -10.77 -4.12 -14.47
CA THR A 62 -9.77 -3.05 -14.49
C THR A 62 -10.39 -1.75 -14.00
N TYR A 63 -9.52 -0.86 -13.51
CA TYR A 63 -9.91 0.49 -13.10
C TYR A 63 -9.00 1.50 -13.78
N GLU A 64 -9.55 2.67 -14.06
CA GLU A 64 -8.79 3.78 -14.62
C GLU A 64 -8.16 4.59 -13.48
N LEU A 65 -6.86 4.85 -13.62
CA LEU A 65 -6.12 5.74 -12.71
C LEU A 65 -5.86 7.06 -13.42
N ILE A 66 -6.06 8.16 -12.70
CA ILE A 66 -5.79 9.50 -13.18
C ILE A 66 -4.73 10.13 -12.29
N ALA A 67 -3.58 10.48 -12.88
CA ALA A 67 -2.51 11.16 -12.18
C ALA A 67 -2.80 12.67 -12.07
N PHE A 68 -2.01 13.38 -11.25
CA PHE A 68 -2.16 14.82 -11.06
C PHE A 68 -2.05 15.61 -12.36
N ASP A 69 -1.25 15.15 -13.31
CA ASP A 69 -1.06 15.81 -14.62
C ASP A 69 -2.15 15.46 -15.62
N GLY A 70 -3.17 14.69 -15.22
CA GLY A 70 -4.24 14.23 -16.08
C GLY A 70 -3.91 12.96 -16.86
N THR A 71 -2.71 12.40 -16.73
CA THR A 71 -2.34 11.15 -17.39
C THR A 71 -3.24 10.02 -16.89
N ARG A 72 -3.74 9.21 -17.82
CA ARG A 72 -4.62 8.09 -17.52
C ARG A 72 -3.88 6.78 -17.73
N SER A 73 -4.13 5.82 -16.84
CA SER A 73 -3.62 4.47 -16.96
C SER A 73 -4.66 3.48 -16.46
N ILE A 74 -4.47 2.20 -16.81
CA ILE A 74 -5.39 1.13 -16.41
C ILE A 74 -4.67 0.25 -15.40
N ALA A 75 -5.34 -0.05 -14.29
CA ALA A 75 -4.82 -0.94 -13.26
C ALA A 75 -5.67 -2.19 -13.18
N SER A 76 -5.02 -3.33 -13.02
CA SER A 76 -5.66 -4.57 -12.60
C SER A 76 -5.90 -4.54 -11.09
N VAL A 77 -6.67 -5.51 -10.58
CA VAL A 77 -7.03 -5.59 -9.17
C VAL A 77 -6.87 -6.99 -8.63
N ALA A 78 -6.75 -7.11 -7.32
CA ALA A 78 -6.75 -8.39 -6.61
C ALA A 78 -7.46 -8.24 -5.28
N ASP A 79 -8.16 -9.28 -4.86
CA ASP A 79 -8.77 -9.36 -3.53
C ASP A 79 -7.76 -9.96 -2.56
N LEU A 80 -7.47 -9.24 -1.49
CA LEU A 80 -6.53 -9.69 -0.47
C LEU A 80 -6.81 -8.99 0.86
N ASP A 81 -6.14 -9.47 1.91
CA ASP A 81 -6.11 -8.80 3.20
C ASP A 81 -4.81 -8.01 3.32
N LEU A 82 -4.92 -6.75 3.72
CA LEU A 82 -3.81 -5.92 4.12
C LEU A 82 -3.85 -5.75 5.64
N ILE A 83 -2.76 -6.14 6.30
CA ILE A 83 -2.67 -6.08 7.76
C ILE A 83 -1.67 -5.00 8.13
N PHE A 84 -2.15 -4.01 8.88
CA PHE A 84 -1.34 -2.87 9.28
C PHE A 84 -1.78 -2.40 10.67
N LEU A 85 -0.81 -2.19 11.56
CA LEU A 85 -1.06 -1.75 12.94
C LEU A 85 -2.09 -2.63 13.66
N ASN A 86 -1.95 -3.96 13.52
CA ASN A 86 -2.81 -4.98 14.10
C ASN A 86 -4.27 -4.92 13.62
N ARG A 87 -4.51 -4.32 12.46
CA ARG A 87 -5.83 -4.25 11.83
C ARG A 87 -5.79 -4.92 10.48
N ARG A 88 -6.87 -5.61 10.15
CA ARG A 88 -7.04 -6.28 8.86
C ARG A 88 -7.99 -5.45 7.99
N PHE A 89 -7.53 -5.10 6.82
CA PHE A 89 -8.32 -4.40 5.81
C PHE A 89 -8.51 -5.32 4.62
N ARG A 90 -9.62 -6.04 4.62
CA ARG A 90 -9.98 -6.90 3.49
C ARG A 90 -10.59 -6.06 2.40
N GLY A 91 -10.12 -6.23 1.18
CA GLY A 91 -10.67 -5.46 0.09
C GLY A 91 -10.08 -5.85 -1.27
N ARG A 92 -10.55 -5.11 -2.26
CA ARG A 92 -10.07 -5.20 -3.64
C ARG A 92 -9.09 -4.06 -3.87
N TYR A 93 -7.84 -4.41 -4.12
CA TYR A 93 -6.76 -3.44 -4.22
C TYR A 93 -6.28 -3.29 -5.64
N LEU A 94 -5.94 -2.07 -6.02
CA LEU A 94 -5.35 -1.75 -7.31
C LEU A 94 -3.90 -2.25 -7.33
N LEU A 95 -3.45 -2.69 -8.50
CA LEU A 95 -2.11 -3.22 -8.68
C LEU A 95 -1.25 -2.23 -9.46
N SER A 96 -0.02 -2.06 -9.01
CA SER A 96 0.97 -1.23 -9.65
C SER A 96 1.97 -2.08 -10.40
N HIS A 97 2.40 -1.62 -11.58
CA HIS A 97 3.51 -2.24 -12.31
C HIS A 97 4.87 -1.82 -11.76
N ALA A 98 4.92 -0.80 -10.90
CA ALA A 98 6.14 -0.39 -10.25
C ALA A 98 6.51 -1.34 -9.11
N ASP A 99 7.78 -1.32 -8.71
CA ASP A 99 8.26 -2.12 -7.58
C ASP A 99 7.80 -1.58 -6.23
N THR A 100 7.35 -0.33 -6.21
CA THR A 100 6.88 0.34 -5.00
C THR A 100 5.38 0.52 -5.06
N GLY A 101 4.75 0.40 -3.88
CA GLY A 101 3.32 0.66 -3.74
C GLY A 101 3.07 1.85 -2.83
N VAL A 102 1.79 2.25 -2.71
CA VAL A 102 1.38 3.35 -1.85
C VAL A 102 0.22 2.92 -0.96
N LEU A 103 0.21 3.44 0.25
CA LEU A 103 -0.90 3.31 1.20
C LEU A 103 -1.75 4.58 1.08
N GLY A 104 -2.94 4.45 0.53
CA GLY A 104 -3.81 5.57 0.23
C GLY A 104 -4.83 5.86 1.31
N ARG A 105 -5.70 6.84 1.02
CA ARG A 105 -6.73 7.28 1.98
C ARG A 105 -7.79 6.21 2.26
N ASP A 106 -7.96 5.24 1.39
CA ASP A 106 -8.87 4.11 1.65
C ASP A 106 -8.49 3.36 2.93
N ILE A 107 -7.21 3.36 3.30
CA ILE A 107 -6.71 2.82 4.57
C ILE A 107 -6.47 3.95 5.57
N LEU A 108 -5.78 5.00 5.17
CA LEU A 108 -5.32 6.05 6.07
C LEU A 108 -6.46 6.79 6.77
N ASN A 109 -7.64 6.87 6.15
CA ASN A 109 -8.79 7.52 6.77
C ASN A 109 -9.37 6.73 7.96
N HIS A 110 -8.91 5.50 8.17
CA HIS A 110 -9.27 4.70 9.36
C HIS A 110 -8.23 4.80 10.47
N LEU A 111 -7.19 5.61 10.30
CA LEU A 111 -6.05 5.66 11.21
C LEU A 111 -5.74 7.12 11.60
N ALA A 112 -5.07 7.26 12.74
CA ALA A 112 -4.47 8.53 13.13
C ALA A 112 -2.98 8.33 13.27
N LEU A 113 -2.20 9.03 12.48
CA LEU A 113 -0.74 8.91 12.46
C LEU A 113 -0.11 10.26 12.76
N VAL A 114 1.00 10.23 13.48
CA VAL A 114 1.85 11.39 13.68
C VAL A 114 3.06 11.26 12.77
N LEU A 115 3.23 12.21 11.87
CA LEU A 115 4.39 12.27 10.98
C LEU A 115 5.39 13.26 11.58
N ASP A 116 6.52 12.74 12.06
CA ASP A 116 7.58 13.56 12.65
C ASP A 116 8.70 13.72 11.62
N GLY A 117 8.58 14.74 10.79
CA GLY A 117 9.58 15.04 9.77
C GLY A 117 10.96 15.32 10.33
N PRO A 118 11.09 16.21 11.34
CA PRO A 118 12.40 16.48 11.94
C PRO A 118 13.09 15.25 12.53
N GLY A 119 12.31 14.31 13.08
CA GLY A 119 12.82 13.07 13.63
C GLY A 119 12.93 11.94 12.61
N ASN A 120 12.47 12.12 11.38
CA ASN A 120 12.44 11.09 10.34
C ASN A 120 11.74 9.81 10.80
N GLN A 121 10.63 9.94 11.49
CA GLN A 121 9.87 8.81 12.00
C GLN A 121 8.38 9.12 12.03
N TRP A 122 7.57 8.09 12.14
CA TRP A 122 6.14 8.24 12.31
C TRP A 122 5.64 7.27 13.39
N THR A 123 4.48 7.58 13.97
CA THR A 123 3.86 6.72 14.98
C THR A 123 2.36 6.73 14.79
N GLU A 124 1.71 5.70 15.32
CA GLU A 124 0.26 5.72 15.47
C GLU A 124 -0.10 6.59 16.68
N HIS A 125 -1.05 7.49 16.47
CA HIS A 125 -1.59 8.30 17.56
C HIS A 125 -2.71 7.52 18.26
N ARG A 126 -2.59 7.44 19.58
CA ARG A 126 -3.57 6.75 20.42
C ARG A 126 -4.16 7.64 21.48
#